data_2e1851debe411aad15bb1f61fee81aaa
#
_entry.id   2e1851debe411aad15bb1f61fee81aaa
#
_cell.length_a   1.000
_cell.length_b   1.000
_cell.length_c   1.000
_cell.angle_alpha   90.00
_cell.angle_beta   90.00
_cell.angle_gamma   90.00
#
_symmetry.space_group_name_H-M   'P 1'
#
loop_
_entity.id
_entity.type
_entity.pdbx_description
1 polymer ?
#
loop_
_entity_poly.entity_id
_entity_poly.type
_entity_poly.pdbx_seq_one_letter_code
_entity_poly.pdbx_strand_id
1 'polypeptide(L)'
;MQHFLDINQIDQLQLRGILDDATRIKTARAGLPKGTLDAEQPLAGQMVALIFEKPSTRTRVSFDLGVRQMGGQTMVLSGSEMQLGHGETIADTARVLSRYVDLIMIRTFEEATLLELSLIHI
;
A
#
# COMPACT_ATOMS: atom_id res chain seq x y z
N MET A 1 0.57 12.88 -7.72
CA MET A 1 1.40 11.66 -7.69
C MET A 1 0.47 10.48 -7.84
N GLN A 2 0.67 9.70 -8.89
CA GLN A 2 -0.17 8.52 -9.15
C GLN A 2 0.43 7.26 -8.54
N HIS A 3 1.76 7.17 -8.51
CA HIS A 3 2.49 6.05 -7.94
C HIS A 3 3.61 6.53 -7.03
N PHE A 4 3.85 5.78 -5.97
CA PHE A 4 4.99 5.99 -5.09
C PHE A 4 5.94 4.81 -5.30
N LEU A 5 6.88 4.96 -6.22
CA LEU A 5 7.80 3.87 -6.60
C LEU A 5 9.16 4.00 -5.94
N ASP A 6 9.65 5.22 -5.77
CA ASP A 6 10.96 5.47 -5.18
C ASP A 6 10.96 6.88 -4.59
N ILE A 7 11.69 7.05 -3.50
CA ILE A 7 11.85 8.35 -2.83
C ILE A 7 12.47 9.38 -3.76
N ASN A 8 13.39 8.97 -4.64
CA ASN A 8 14.07 9.89 -5.53
C ASN A 8 13.17 10.50 -6.62
N GLN A 9 11.96 9.96 -6.81
CA GLN A 9 10.98 10.45 -7.77
C GLN A 9 10.01 11.45 -7.17
N ILE A 10 10.15 11.76 -5.88
CA ILE A 10 9.27 12.66 -5.16
C ILE A 10 10.07 13.91 -4.80
N ASP A 11 9.51 15.08 -5.06
CA ASP A 11 10.21 16.32 -4.72
C ASP A 11 10.26 16.51 -3.19
N GLN A 12 11.18 17.37 -2.77
CA GLN A 12 11.45 17.59 -1.35
C GLN A 12 10.22 18.12 -0.59
N LEU A 13 9.45 18.99 -1.22
CA LEU A 13 8.26 19.56 -0.58
C LEU A 13 7.18 18.52 -0.38
N GLN A 14 6.96 17.66 -1.38
CA GLN A 14 5.99 16.56 -1.27
C GLN A 14 6.42 15.57 -0.18
N LEU A 15 7.70 15.20 -0.15
CA LEU A 15 8.21 14.27 0.84
C LEU A 15 8.08 14.86 2.25
N ARG A 16 8.40 16.12 2.43
CA ARG A 16 8.23 16.80 3.72
C ARG A 16 6.77 16.82 4.13
N GLY A 17 5.86 17.09 3.19
CA GLY A 17 4.42 17.05 3.45
C GLY A 17 3.93 15.69 3.93
N ILE A 18 4.43 14.61 3.33
CA ILE A 18 4.09 13.24 3.76
C ILE A 18 4.54 13.01 5.21
N LEU A 19 5.78 13.39 5.55
CA LEU A 19 6.31 13.21 6.90
C LEU A 19 5.55 14.06 7.92
N ASP A 20 5.20 15.29 7.57
CA ASP A 20 4.44 16.19 8.45
C ASP A 20 3.03 15.65 8.69
N ASP A 21 2.36 15.13 7.65
CA ASP A 21 1.06 14.50 7.79
C ASP A 21 1.13 13.26 8.69
N ALA A 22 2.16 12.44 8.51
CA ALA A 22 2.35 11.26 9.35
C ALA A 22 2.52 11.65 10.83
N THR A 23 3.30 12.69 11.10
CA THR A 23 3.50 13.20 12.45
C THR A 23 2.20 13.73 13.05
N ARG A 24 1.44 14.48 12.27
CA ARG A 24 0.16 15.03 12.69
C ARG A 24 -0.83 13.92 13.05
N ILE A 25 -0.95 12.91 12.20
CA ILE A 25 -1.84 11.77 12.43
C ILE A 25 -1.41 11.01 13.68
N LYS A 26 -0.12 10.73 13.81
CA LYS A 26 0.43 10.02 14.96
C LYS A 26 0.14 10.77 16.26
N THR A 27 0.33 12.08 16.27
CA THR A 27 0.07 12.91 17.44
C THR A 27 -1.41 12.90 17.82
N ALA A 28 -2.29 13.01 16.84
CA ALA A 28 -3.74 13.00 17.07
C ALA A 28 -4.23 11.66 17.63
N ARG A 29 -3.51 10.57 17.35
CA ARG A 29 -3.89 9.23 17.82
C ARG A 29 -3.31 8.89 19.19
N ALA A 30 -2.44 9.71 19.74
CA ALA A 30 -1.78 9.40 21.02
C ALA A 30 -2.82 9.15 22.10
N GLY A 31 -2.71 8.00 22.79
CA GLY A 31 -3.62 7.63 23.87
C GLY A 31 -4.94 7.03 23.46
N LEU A 32 -5.27 6.98 22.16
CA LEU A 32 -6.49 6.34 21.70
C LEU A 32 -6.33 4.83 21.59
N PRO A 33 -7.42 4.05 21.73
CA PRO A 33 -7.39 2.62 21.43
C PRO A 33 -6.91 2.36 19.99
N LYS A 34 -6.18 1.26 19.78
CA LYS A 34 -5.53 0.98 18.49
C LYS A 34 -6.52 0.82 17.33
N GLY A 35 -7.71 0.32 17.59
CA GLY A 35 -8.73 0.16 16.57
C GLY A 35 -9.59 1.38 16.30
N THR A 36 -9.32 2.50 16.97
CA THR A 36 -10.08 3.72 16.75
C THR A 36 -9.77 4.28 15.35
N LEU A 37 -10.81 4.63 14.59
CA LEU A 37 -10.64 5.27 13.30
C LEU A 37 -10.11 6.69 13.47
N ASP A 38 -9.29 7.13 12.53
CA ASP A 38 -8.83 8.52 12.49
C ASP A 38 -10.02 9.46 12.24
N ALA A 39 -9.91 10.70 12.74
CA ALA A 39 -10.94 11.71 12.49
C ALA A 39 -11.09 11.98 10.98
N GLU A 40 -9.96 12.05 10.27
CA GLU A 40 -9.94 12.10 8.82
C GLU A 40 -9.75 10.67 8.31
N GLN A 41 -10.61 10.26 7.38
CA GLN A 41 -10.58 8.91 6.83
C GLN A 41 -10.37 8.98 5.31
N PRO A 42 -9.14 9.27 4.86
CA PRO A 42 -8.89 9.46 3.43
C PRO A 42 -9.09 8.19 2.61
N LEU A 43 -9.07 7.03 3.25
CA LEU A 43 -9.26 5.75 2.57
C LEU A 43 -10.67 5.17 2.75
N ALA A 44 -11.62 5.96 3.22
CA ALA A 44 -12.99 5.49 3.38
C ALA A 44 -13.54 4.96 2.06
N GLY A 45 -14.06 3.72 2.08
CA GLY A 45 -14.58 3.07 0.89
C GLY A 45 -13.52 2.49 -0.05
N GLN A 46 -12.23 2.62 0.28
CA GLN A 46 -11.13 2.13 -0.56
C GLN A 46 -10.69 0.73 -0.14
N MET A 47 -10.37 -0.09 -1.14
CA MET A 47 -9.80 -1.42 -0.93
C MET A 47 -8.32 -1.40 -1.31
N VAL A 48 -7.45 -1.80 -0.41
CA VAL A 48 -6.00 -1.80 -0.62
C VAL A 48 -5.48 -3.23 -0.62
N ALA A 49 -4.82 -3.64 -1.69
CA ALA A 49 -4.13 -4.92 -1.74
C ALA A 49 -2.72 -4.74 -1.18
N LEU A 50 -2.36 -5.59 -0.22
CA LEU A 50 -1.04 -5.63 0.39
C LEU A 50 -0.38 -6.93 -0.06
N ILE A 51 0.60 -6.83 -0.95
CA ILE A 51 1.26 -7.98 -1.57
C ILE A 51 2.67 -8.13 -1.00
N PHE A 52 2.98 -9.32 -0.50
CA PHE A 52 4.28 -9.61 0.10
C PHE A 52 4.93 -10.80 -0.60
N GLU A 53 5.94 -10.54 -1.40
CA GLU A 53 6.83 -11.59 -1.94
C GLU A 53 7.88 -11.98 -0.89
N LYS A 54 8.22 -11.04 0.01
CA LYS A 54 9.15 -11.28 1.12
C LYS A 54 8.37 -11.33 2.43
N PRO A 55 8.67 -12.27 3.32
CA PRO A 55 8.11 -12.24 4.67
C PRO A 55 8.51 -10.94 5.38
N SER A 56 7.56 -10.26 5.98
CA SER A 56 7.83 -9.05 6.74
C SER A 56 6.67 -8.75 7.68
N THR A 57 6.78 -9.22 8.91
CA THR A 57 5.74 -9.01 9.93
C THR A 57 5.53 -7.53 10.23
N ARG A 58 6.60 -6.78 10.40
CA ARG A 58 6.50 -5.35 10.76
C ARG A 58 5.82 -4.54 9.67
N THR A 59 6.24 -4.72 8.44
CA THR A 59 5.67 -3.99 7.30
C THR A 59 4.22 -4.39 7.09
N ARG A 60 3.91 -5.68 7.17
CA ARG A 60 2.54 -6.18 7.03
C ARG A 60 1.62 -5.57 8.08
N VAL A 61 2.00 -5.64 9.35
CA VAL A 61 1.17 -5.15 10.45
C VAL A 61 0.98 -3.65 10.35
N SER A 62 2.04 -2.88 10.06
CA SER A 62 1.94 -1.43 10.01
C SER A 62 1.05 -0.95 8.86
N PHE A 63 1.18 -1.54 7.68
CA PHE A 63 0.32 -1.18 6.55
C PHE A 63 -1.13 -1.62 6.76
N ASP A 64 -1.33 -2.85 7.22
CA ASP A 64 -2.68 -3.38 7.44
C ASP A 64 -3.43 -2.52 8.47
N LEU A 65 -2.81 -2.27 9.61
CA LEU A 65 -3.43 -1.45 10.64
C LEU A 65 -3.62 0.00 10.19
N GLY A 66 -2.60 0.58 9.55
CA GLY A 66 -2.66 1.96 9.08
C GLY A 66 -3.79 2.21 8.08
N VAL A 67 -3.98 1.30 7.13
CA VAL A 67 -5.09 1.40 6.17
C VAL A 67 -6.43 1.37 6.88
N ARG A 68 -6.59 0.45 7.83
CA ARG A 68 -7.85 0.31 8.58
C ARG A 68 -8.13 1.54 9.43
N GLN A 69 -7.12 2.10 10.07
CA GLN A 69 -7.27 3.32 10.87
C GLN A 69 -7.69 4.51 10.02
N MET A 70 -7.29 4.55 8.74
CA MET A 70 -7.69 5.59 7.80
C MET A 70 -9.02 5.32 7.09
N GLY A 71 -9.76 4.31 7.53
CA GLY A 71 -11.10 3.99 7.03
C GLY A 71 -11.15 3.00 5.89
N GLY A 72 -9.99 2.52 5.40
CA GLY A 72 -9.92 1.57 4.30
C GLY A 72 -10.07 0.13 4.73
N GLN A 73 -10.12 -0.75 3.73
CA GLN A 73 -10.08 -2.19 3.93
C GLN A 73 -8.86 -2.77 3.24
N THR A 74 -8.39 -3.90 3.75
CA THR A 74 -7.18 -4.54 3.24
C THR A 74 -7.46 -5.92 2.71
N MET A 75 -6.66 -6.30 1.71
CA MET A 75 -6.59 -7.66 1.18
C MET A 75 -5.11 -8.04 1.18
N VAL A 76 -4.72 -8.92 2.09
CA VAL A 76 -3.31 -9.32 2.23
C VAL A 76 -3.06 -10.58 1.40
N LEU A 77 -2.09 -10.50 0.50
CA LEU A 77 -1.76 -11.59 -0.42
C LEU A 77 -0.26 -11.88 -0.33
N SER A 78 0.10 -13.17 -0.31
CA SER A 78 1.49 -13.58 -0.41
C SER A 78 1.87 -13.78 -1.87
N GLY A 79 3.16 -13.62 -2.19
CA GLY A 79 3.65 -13.88 -3.54
C GLY A 79 3.40 -15.30 -4.01
N SER A 80 3.44 -16.28 -3.08
CA SER A 80 3.15 -17.68 -3.40
C SER A 80 1.69 -17.89 -3.81
N GLU A 81 0.75 -17.18 -3.17
CA GLU A 81 -0.67 -17.23 -3.54
C GLU A 81 -0.91 -16.60 -4.91
N MET A 82 -0.18 -15.55 -5.22
CA MET A 82 -0.30 -14.81 -6.47
C MET A 82 0.41 -15.51 -7.63
N GLN A 83 1.35 -16.40 -7.35
CA GLN A 83 2.19 -17.07 -8.33
C GLN A 83 2.89 -16.12 -9.30
N LEU A 84 3.28 -14.94 -8.82
CA LEU A 84 4.00 -13.95 -9.62
C LEU A 84 5.28 -14.56 -10.17
N GLY A 85 5.42 -14.53 -11.51
CA GLY A 85 6.55 -15.13 -12.19
C GLY A 85 6.48 -16.64 -12.37
N HIS A 86 5.39 -17.29 -11.94
CA HIS A 86 5.20 -18.74 -12.00
C HIS A 86 3.94 -19.09 -12.80
N GLY A 87 3.94 -18.84 -14.10
CA GLY A 87 2.82 -19.17 -14.97
C GLY A 87 1.80 -18.05 -15.17
N GLU A 88 1.77 -17.06 -14.30
CA GLU A 88 0.94 -15.87 -14.48
C GLU A 88 1.84 -14.66 -14.68
N THR A 89 1.54 -13.82 -15.67
CA THR A 89 2.33 -12.61 -15.89
C THR A 89 1.99 -11.55 -14.85
N ILE A 90 2.96 -10.69 -14.55
CA ILE A 90 2.76 -9.57 -13.63
C ILE A 90 1.67 -8.64 -14.17
N ALA A 91 1.68 -8.40 -15.48
CA ALA A 91 0.67 -7.56 -16.13
C ALA A 91 -0.75 -8.14 -15.99
N ASP A 92 -0.90 -9.45 -16.16
CA ASP A 92 -2.21 -10.11 -16.00
C ASP A 92 -2.69 -10.05 -14.56
N THR A 93 -1.81 -10.28 -13.59
CA THR A 93 -2.13 -10.13 -12.18
C THR A 93 -2.60 -8.71 -11.86
N ALA A 94 -1.88 -7.71 -12.35
CA ALA A 94 -2.26 -6.31 -12.15
C ALA A 94 -3.63 -5.99 -12.75
N ARG A 95 -3.91 -6.50 -13.95
CA ARG A 95 -5.22 -6.29 -14.59
C ARG A 95 -6.36 -6.92 -13.79
N VAL A 96 -6.15 -8.12 -13.27
CA VAL A 96 -7.15 -8.78 -12.42
C VAL A 96 -7.37 -7.96 -11.15
N LEU A 97 -6.30 -7.60 -10.44
CA LEU A 97 -6.39 -6.83 -9.21
C LEU A 97 -7.03 -5.47 -9.42
N SER A 98 -6.77 -4.82 -10.57
CA SER A 98 -7.29 -3.48 -10.85
C SER A 98 -8.82 -3.43 -10.85
N ARG A 99 -9.48 -4.56 -11.01
CA ARG A 99 -10.94 -4.65 -10.96
C ARG A 99 -11.50 -4.78 -9.56
N TYR A 100 -10.65 -5.05 -8.58
CA TYR A 100 -11.08 -5.33 -7.20
C TYR A 100 -10.55 -4.35 -6.18
N VAL A 101 -9.42 -3.71 -6.47
CA VAL A 101 -8.75 -2.84 -5.51
C VAL A 101 -8.49 -1.45 -6.08
N ASP A 102 -8.35 -0.49 -5.19
CA ASP A 102 -8.09 0.90 -5.54
C ASP A 102 -6.61 1.25 -5.45
N LEU A 103 -5.88 0.55 -4.59
CA LEU A 103 -4.46 0.76 -4.34
C LEU A 103 -3.76 -0.57 -4.16
N ILE A 104 -2.50 -0.62 -4.54
CA ILE A 104 -1.63 -1.78 -4.31
C ILE A 104 -0.38 -1.31 -3.59
N MET A 105 -0.07 -1.94 -2.46
CA MET A 105 1.24 -1.88 -1.82
C MET A 105 1.91 -3.22 -2.05
N ILE A 106 3.15 -3.20 -2.53
CA ILE A 106 3.90 -4.43 -2.78
C ILE A 106 5.29 -4.37 -2.16
N ARG A 107 5.67 -5.44 -1.49
CA ARG A 107 7.03 -5.69 -1.07
C ARG A 107 7.59 -6.82 -1.92
N THR A 108 8.51 -6.48 -2.80
CA THR A 108 9.02 -7.38 -3.82
C THR A 108 10.54 -7.51 -3.74
N PHE A 109 11.08 -8.54 -4.41
CA PHE A 109 12.52 -8.73 -4.53
C PHE A 109 13.14 -7.87 -5.62
N GLU A 110 12.40 -7.55 -6.68
CA GLU A 110 12.92 -6.91 -7.87
C GLU A 110 12.19 -5.61 -8.18
N GLU A 111 12.96 -4.55 -8.41
CA GLU A 111 12.42 -3.27 -8.85
C GLU A 111 11.66 -3.39 -10.17
N ALA A 112 12.10 -4.29 -11.07
CA ALA A 112 11.44 -4.50 -12.35
C ALA A 112 9.97 -4.91 -12.19
N THR A 113 9.65 -5.73 -11.18
CA THR A 113 8.28 -6.12 -10.86
C THR A 113 7.44 -4.89 -10.51
N LEU A 114 7.97 -4.02 -9.68
CA LEU A 114 7.30 -2.80 -9.26
C LEU A 114 7.02 -1.88 -10.44
N LEU A 115 8.01 -1.69 -11.30
CA LEU A 115 7.87 -0.84 -12.48
C LEU A 115 6.82 -1.38 -13.45
N GLU A 116 6.80 -2.70 -13.68
CA GLU A 116 5.83 -3.32 -14.57
C GLU A 116 4.41 -3.17 -14.06
N LEU A 117 4.19 -3.36 -12.75
CA LEU A 117 2.88 -3.14 -12.14
C LEU A 117 2.42 -1.69 -12.29
N SER A 118 3.34 -0.74 -12.23
CA SER A 118 3.01 0.68 -12.32
C SER A 118 2.51 1.10 -13.70
N LEU A 119 2.77 0.31 -14.73
CA LEU A 119 2.32 0.59 -16.09
C LEU A 119 0.86 0.21 -16.32
N ILE A 120 0.26 -0.52 -15.39
CA ILE A 120 -1.15 -0.92 -15.45
C ILE A 120 -1.96 0.04 -14.61
N HIS A 121 -2.99 0.65 -15.20
CA HIS A 121 -3.88 1.57 -14.50
C HIS A 121 -4.86 0.80 -13.61
N ILE A 122 -4.94 1.26 -12.39
CA ILE A 122 -5.86 0.72 -11.40
C ILE A 122 -7.04 1.68 -11.19
#